data_979d1b672cf570a6d2e59c51b9387650
#
_entry.id   979d1b672cf570a6d2e59c51b9387650
#
_cell.length_a   1.000
_cell.length_b   1.000
_cell.length_c   1.000
_cell.angle_alpha   90.00
_cell.angle_beta   90.00
_cell.angle_gamma   90.00
#
_symmetry.space_group_name_H-M   'P 1'
#
loop_
_entity.id
_entity.type
_entity.pdbx_description
1 polymer ?
#
loop_
_entity_poly.entity_id
_entity_poly.type
_entity_poly.pdbx_seq_one_letter_code
_entity_poly.pdbx_strand_id
1 'polypeptide(L)'
;MNRSTLTLVSGSLLTAASLSAQTPGEWGQFRGPNSNGTAPAAKVSNWKEASIKTLWKTETPTGFSSFAVAGAKAFTIITGETDGNTGEMLVALDVRTGKEAWRKPLTVIGKYDGGGDSGTPDNKGGDGPRSTPVVNGDKVYAIDANLGVFCFEAATGKPVWNHDVMKDNAGVQIKWQNAASPVIDGDILLMCGGGEGQALLGLNKNTGKVVWKGENDKMTHATPVIADIHGVHQAIFFTQVGLVGVNPADGKVLWRGDFPFKVSTAASPVVYEDIVYCSAGYGVGAGAFKISKSGSGLSAEQIWRRENECFNHWSTPVVKDGYLYGMFSFKEYGAGPLACVDIKTGKDVWKEAGFGPGQVILSGDKVIALSDKGEIVVVEANPKKYVELKREDVLAGKVWSYPVLAYDRLFARSTEEGVCLEIQ
;
A
#
# COMPACT_ATOMS: atom_id res chain seq x y z
N MET A 1 -13.10 -60.71 -36.00
CA MET A 1 -12.37 -59.44 -36.22
C MET A 1 -12.99 -58.38 -35.33
N ASN A 2 -12.47 -58.25 -34.11
CA ASN A 2 -12.91 -57.23 -33.14
C ASN A 2 -12.01 -56.03 -33.24
N ARG A 3 -12.53 -54.87 -33.57
CA ARG A 3 -11.84 -53.58 -33.49
C ARG A 3 -12.16 -52.95 -32.15
N SER A 4 -11.18 -52.87 -31.29
CA SER A 4 -11.24 -52.10 -30.02
C SER A 4 -10.94 -50.65 -30.32
N THR A 5 -11.89 -49.76 -30.01
CA THR A 5 -11.75 -48.32 -30.10
C THR A 5 -11.15 -47.82 -28.77
N LEU A 6 -9.95 -47.27 -28.84
CA LEU A 6 -9.31 -46.59 -27.70
C LEU A 6 -9.83 -45.14 -27.62
N THR A 7 -10.56 -44.83 -26.57
CA THR A 7 -10.97 -43.47 -26.27
C THR A 7 -9.89 -42.80 -25.43
N LEU A 8 -9.18 -41.82 -25.99
CA LEU A 8 -8.27 -40.93 -25.24
C LEU A 8 -9.10 -39.92 -24.44
N VAL A 9 -9.04 -40.05 -23.13
CA VAL A 9 -9.56 -39.04 -22.22
C VAL A 9 -8.43 -38.03 -21.98
N SER A 10 -8.53 -36.84 -22.59
CA SER A 10 -7.63 -35.73 -22.29
C SER A 10 -8.07 -35.07 -20.97
N GLY A 11 -7.36 -35.42 -19.92
CA GLY A 11 -7.49 -34.74 -18.62
C GLY A 11 -6.88 -33.35 -18.69
N SER A 12 -7.69 -32.30 -18.67
CA SER A 12 -7.24 -30.94 -18.45
C SER A 12 -6.79 -30.81 -16.99
N LEU A 13 -5.48 -30.70 -16.78
CA LEU A 13 -4.94 -30.26 -15.48
C LEU A 13 -5.29 -28.79 -15.30
N LEU A 14 -6.31 -28.52 -14.51
CA LEU A 14 -6.52 -27.21 -13.91
C LEU A 14 -5.40 -27.02 -12.86
N THR A 15 -4.37 -26.27 -13.22
CA THR A 15 -3.44 -25.72 -12.25
C THR A 15 -4.19 -24.68 -11.43
N ALA A 16 -4.66 -25.07 -10.27
CA ALA A 16 -5.10 -24.12 -9.26
C ALA A 16 -3.89 -23.28 -8.87
N ALA A 17 -3.88 -22.00 -9.25
CA ALA A 17 -2.96 -21.03 -8.73
C ALA A 17 -3.15 -21.00 -7.22
N SER A 18 -2.18 -21.47 -6.46
CA SER A 18 -2.17 -21.37 -5.00
C SER A 18 -1.93 -19.91 -4.66
N LEU A 19 -3.02 -19.15 -4.42
CA LEU A 19 -2.94 -17.96 -3.60
C LEU A 19 -2.23 -18.38 -2.31
N SER A 20 -1.06 -17.82 -2.05
CA SER A 20 -0.39 -17.96 -0.77
C SER A 20 -1.30 -17.32 0.27
N ALA A 21 -2.18 -18.11 0.85
CA ALA A 21 -3.13 -17.64 1.85
C ALA A 21 -2.33 -17.11 3.04
N GLN A 22 -2.41 -15.80 3.31
CA GLN A 22 -1.90 -15.25 4.56
C GLN A 22 -2.65 -15.94 5.72
N THR A 23 -1.92 -16.18 6.80
CA THR A 23 -2.52 -16.76 8.00
C THR A 23 -3.61 -15.81 8.52
N PRO A 24 -4.79 -16.31 8.91
CA PRO A 24 -5.85 -15.45 9.41
C PRO A 24 -5.37 -14.52 10.53
N GLY A 25 -5.70 -13.24 10.43
CA GLY A 25 -5.28 -12.21 11.37
C GLY A 25 -3.95 -11.53 11.07
N GLU A 26 -3.23 -11.94 10.02
CA GLU A 26 -2.02 -11.25 9.57
C GLU A 26 -2.33 -10.02 8.73
N TRP A 27 -1.37 -9.10 8.71
CA TRP A 27 -1.34 -7.90 7.85
C TRP A 27 0.04 -7.80 7.18
N GLY A 28 0.35 -8.77 6.35
CA GLY A 28 1.71 -9.01 5.86
C GLY A 28 2.20 -8.08 4.76
N GLN A 29 1.43 -7.05 4.36
CA GLN A 29 1.80 -6.14 3.29
C GLN A 29 1.12 -4.77 3.41
N PHE A 30 1.55 -3.83 2.55
CA PHE A 30 0.93 -2.51 2.44
C PHE A 30 -0.57 -2.62 2.17
N ARG A 31 -1.38 -1.93 2.99
CA ARG A 31 -2.84 -1.94 2.97
C ARG A 31 -3.50 -3.32 3.16
N GLY A 32 -2.81 -4.22 3.87
CA GLY A 32 -3.36 -5.50 4.35
C GLY A 32 -3.46 -6.61 3.30
N PRO A 33 -4.06 -7.74 3.70
CA PRO A 33 -4.01 -8.98 2.93
C PRO A 33 -4.56 -8.86 1.49
N ASN A 34 -5.51 -7.96 1.28
CA ASN A 34 -6.13 -7.74 -0.02
C ASN A 34 -5.68 -6.43 -0.70
N SER A 35 -4.63 -5.75 -0.20
CA SER A 35 -4.11 -4.45 -0.70
C SER A 35 -5.17 -3.33 -0.77
N ASN A 36 -6.30 -3.47 -0.09
CA ASN A 36 -7.45 -2.57 -0.15
C ASN A 36 -7.70 -1.79 1.14
N GLY A 37 -6.85 -1.97 2.16
CA GLY A 37 -6.99 -1.31 3.46
C GLY A 37 -8.07 -1.91 4.36
N THR A 38 -8.56 -3.12 4.06
CA THR A 38 -9.62 -3.75 4.85
C THR A 38 -9.08 -4.88 5.74
N ALA A 39 -9.61 -4.97 6.95
CA ALA A 39 -9.41 -6.04 7.90
C ALA A 39 -10.77 -6.69 8.27
N PRO A 40 -10.77 -7.92 8.77
CA PRO A 40 -11.93 -8.44 9.48
C PRO A 40 -12.38 -7.49 10.59
N ALA A 41 -13.65 -7.57 10.98
CA ALA A 41 -14.15 -6.77 12.08
C ALA A 41 -13.35 -7.07 13.36
N ALA A 42 -12.83 -6.01 13.99
CA ALA A 42 -12.20 -6.14 15.30
C ALA A 42 -13.21 -6.67 16.33
N LYS A 43 -12.74 -7.48 17.27
CA LYS A 43 -13.58 -8.07 18.32
C LYS A 43 -13.90 -7.05 19.43
N VAL A 44 -14.49 -5.91 19.05
CA VAL A 44 -14.87 -4.83 19.96
C VAL A 44 -16.39 -4.71 19.92
N SER A 45 -17.04 -5.00 21.03
CA SER A 45 -18.50 -4.96 21.14
C SER A 45 -19.05 -3.53 21.17
N ASN A 46 -18.34 -2.62 21.84
CA ASN A 46 -18.73 -1.22 21.96
C ASN A 46 -17.51 -0.29 21.89
N TRP A 47 -17.28 0.32 20.73
CA TRP A 47 -16.16 1.23 20.52
C TRP A 47 -16.18 2.48 21.40
N LYS A 48 -17.35 2.96 21.81
CA LYS A 48 -17.45 4.16 22.66
C LYS A 48 -16.91 3.91 24.07
N GLU A 49 -17.04 2.68 24.55
CA GLU A 49 -16.58 2.26 25.86
C GLU A 49 -15.22 1.55 25.82
N ALA A 50 -14.75 1.22 24.61
CA ALA A 50 -13.48 0.53 24.42
C ALA A 50 -12.32 1.32 25.01
N SER A 51 -11.41 0.62 25.69
CA SER A 51 -10.11 1.16 26.09
C SER A 51 -9.06 0.82 25.04
N ILE A 52 -8.16 1.76 24.78
CA ILE A 52 -7.00 1.55 23.93
C ILE A 52 -5.77 1.55 24.82
N LYS A 53 -5.16 0.39 25.00
CA LYS A 53 -4.01 0.20 25.89
C LYS A 53 -2.74 0.00 25.08
N THR A 54 -1.71 0.80 25.34
CA THR A 54 -0.37 0.59 24.78
C THR A 54 0.26 -0.66 25.39
N LEU A 55 0.53 -1.68 24.56
CA LEU A 55 1.25 -2.88 24.97
C LEU A 55 2.76 -2.65 24.96
N TRP A 56 3.25 -1.95 23.94
CA TRP A 56 4.63 -1.52 23.82
C TRP A 56 4.77 -0.28 22.94
N LYS A 57 5.83 0.47 23.19
CA LYS A 57 6.41 1.53 22.35
C LYS A 57 7.87 1.21 22.08
N THR A 58 8.35 1.54 20.89
CA THR A 58 9.75 1.39 20.51
C THR A 58 10.17 2.53 19.58
N GLU A 59 11.43 2.90 19.57
CA GLU A 59 11.94 3.87 18.60
C GLU A 59 11.86 3.32 17.17
N THR A 60 11.33 4.13 16.27
CA THR A 60 11.33 3.86 14.84
C THR A 60 11.78 5.13 14.10
N PRO A 61 13.10 5.41 14.12
CA PRO A 61 13.61 6.68 13.61
C PRO A 61 13.25 6.86 12.14
N THR A 62 12.90 8.05 11.85
CA THR A 62 12.48 8.68 10.59
C THR A 62 11.84 7.77 9.54
N GLY A 63 11.04 8.37 8.68
CA GLY A 63 10.38 7.69 7.57
C GLY A 63 8.91 7.37 7.79
N PHE A 64 8.28 6.88 6.74
CA PHE A 64 6.82 6.71 6.63
C PHE A 64 6.42 5.28 6.20
N SER A 65 7.35 4.34 6.24
CA SER A 65 7.07 2.91 6.08
C SER A 65 6.06 2.47 7.13
N SER A 66 5.00 1.77 6.74
CA SER A 66 4.07 1.16 7.69
C SER A 66 4.63 -0.17 8.21
N PHE A 67 3.94 -0.78 9.15
CA PHE A 67 4.25 -2.14 9.55
C PHE A 67 3.65 -3.16 8.56
N ALA A 68 4.40 -4.25 8.33
CA ALA A 68 3.87 -5.52 7.84
C ALA A 68 3.96 -6.53 8.98
N VAL A 69 2.82 -7.11 9.37
CA VAL A 69 2.73 -7.97 10.55
C VAL A 69 2.36 -9.39 10.12
N ALA A 70 3.28 -10.32 10.34
CA ALA A 70 3.07 -11.74 10.03
C ALA A 70 3.88 -12.65 10.97
N GLY A 71 3.34 -13.79 11.31
CA GLY A 71 3.91 -14.69 12.31
C GLY A 71 4.09 -13.98 13.65
N ALA A 72 5.26 -14.07 14.22
CA ALA A 72 5.60 -13.43 15.50
C ALA A 72 6.31 -12.08 15.33
N LYS A 73 6.32 -11.48 14.12
CA LYS A 73 7.10 -10.28 13.82
C LYS A 73 6.29 -9.17 13.17
N ALA A 74 6.67 -7.94 13.49
CA ALA A 74 6.26 -6.72 12.81
C ALA A 74 7.48 -6.15 12.08
N PHE A 75 7.37 -6.00 10.76
CA PHE A 75 8.46 -5.53 9.90
C PHE A 75 8.18 -4.09 9.47
N THR A 76 9.23 -3.27 9.44
CA THR A 76 9.16 -1.91 8.90
C THR A 76 10.53 -1.50 8.38
N ILE A 77 10.60 -0.45 7.58
CA ILE A 77 11.87 0.14 7.14
C ILE A 77 12.08 1.44 7.91
N ILE A 78 13.25 1.63 8.47
CA ILE A 78 13.65 2.83 9.22
C ILE A 78 14.90 3.44 8.61
N THR A 79 15.18 4.69 8.91
CA THR A 79 16.49 5.29 8.65
C THR A 79 17.49 4.77 9.66
N GLY A 80 18.68 4.48 9.19
CA GLY A 80 19.82 4.08 10.02
C GLY A 80 21.12 4.49 9.39
N GLU A 81 22.21 4.04 9.98
CA GLU A 81 23.56 4.32 9.52
C GLU A 81 24.21 3.03 9.01
N THR A 82 24.85 3.12 7.85
CA THR A 82 25.67 2.06 7.28
C THR A 82 26.99 2.66 6.85
N ASP A 83 28.10 2.20 7.44
CA ASP A 83 29.46 2.66 7.15
C ASP A 83 29.61 4.19 7.23
N GLY A 84 29.00 4.82 8.25
CA GLY A 84 29.03 6.26 8.48
C GLY A 84 28.14 7.09 7.54
N ASN A 85 27.29 6.45 6.75
CA ASN A 85 26.37 7.11 5.84
C ASN A 85 24.91 6.79 6.19
N THR A 86 24.03 7.74 5.92
CA THR A 86 22.59 7.52 6.02
C THR A 86 22.15 6.42 5.06
N GLY A 87 21.43 5.44 5.59
CA GLY A 87 20.89 4.30 4.83
C GLY A 87 19.52 3.92 5.31
N GLU A 88 18.93 2.95 4.64
CA GLU A 88 17.66 2.33 5.03
C GLU A 88 17.92 0.96 5.64
N MET A 89 17.18 0.66 6.71
CA MET A 89 17.25 -0.59 7.46
C MET A 89 15.92 -1.28 7.48
N LEU A 90 15.84 -2.52 7.00
CA LEU A 90 14.72 -3.39 7.28
C LEU A 90 14.84 -3.92 8.72
N VAL A 91 13.82 -3.70 9.52
CA VAL A 91 13.79 -4.10 10.94
C VAL A 91 12.64 -5.06 11.17
N ALA A 92 12.91 -6.11 11.96
CA ALA A 92 11.91 -7.02 12.47
C ALA A 92 11.81 -6.87 13.99
N LEU A 93 10.63 -6.56 14.47
CA LEU A 93 10.30 -6.45 15.89
C LEU A 93 9.49 -7.68 16.33
N ASP A 94 9.71 -8.15 17.54
CA ASP A 94 8.83 -9.15 18.17
C ASP A 94 7.44 -8.51 18.40
N VAL A 95 6.40 -9.14 17.88
CA VAL A 95 5.04 -8.60 17.86
C VAL A 95 4.44 -8.38 19.26
N ARG A 96 4.92 -9.11 20.27
CA ARG A 96 4.40 -9.03 21.64
C ARG A 96 5.10 -8.00 22.50
N THR A 97 6.39 -7.76 22.23
CA THR A 97 7.26 -6.98 23.12
C THR A 97 7.80 -5.69 22.47
N GLY A 98 7.69 -5.55 21.16
CA GLY A 98 8.31 -4.45 20.40
C GLY A 98 9.84 -4.50 20.35
N LYS A 99 10.47 -5.53 20.95
CA LYS A 99 11.93 -5.67 20.92
C LYS A 99 12.40 -6.06 19.52
N GLU A 100 13.51 -5.46 19.11
CA GLU A 100 14.14 -5.81 17.85
C GLU A 100 14.63 -7.27 17.89
N ALA A 101 14.18 -8.06 16.91
CA ALA A 101 14.64 -9.41 16.69
C ALA A 101 15.90 -9.42 15.78
N TRP A 102 15.86 -8.57 14.74
CA TRP A 102 16.98 -8.35 13.84
C TRP A 102 16.78 -7.08 13.00
N ARG A 103 17.86 -6.50 12.48
CA ARG A 103 17.86 -5.47 11.45
C ARG A 103 18.86 -5.79 10.35
N LYS A 104 18.57 -5.35 9.12
CA LYS A 104 19.44 -5.53 7.96
C LYS A 104 19.52 -4.26 7.15
N PRO A 105 20.73 -3.83 6.75
CA PRO A 105 20.90 -2.72 5.83
C PRO A 105 20.32 -3.09 4.47
N LEU A 106 19.67 -2.13 3.83
CA LEU A 106 19.28 -2.17 2.43
C LEU A 106 20.35 -1.46 1.61
N THR A 107 20.16 -0.19 1.28
CA THR A 107 21.14 0.59 0.52
C THR A 107 21.52 1.86 1.28
N VAL A 108 22.72 2.34 1.07
CA VAL A 108 23.14 3.67 1.48
C VAL A 108 22.44 4.70 0.62
N ILE A 109 21.71 5.61 1.23
CA ILE A 109 20.97 6.66 0.54
C ILE A 109 21.78 7.96 0.46
N GLY A 110 22.58 8.22 1.47
CA GLY A 110 23.32 9.47 1.63
C GLY A 110 22.37 10.61 1.98
N LYS A 111 21.69 11.18 0.99
CA LYS A 111 20.72 12.25 1.16
C LYS A 111 19.45 11.98 0.37
N TYR A 112 18.29 12.17 0.98
CA TYR A 112 17.02 12.06 0.29
C TYR A 112 16.76 13.27 -0.62
N ASP A 113 16.31 13.02 -1.84
CA ASP A 113 16.00 14.08 -2.80
C ASP A 113 14.60 14.66 -2.57
N GLY A 114 14.54 15.95 -2.38
CA GLY A 114 13.30 16.72 -2.28
C GLY A 114 12.47 16.47 -1.02
N GLY A 115 13.03 15.74 -0.05
CA GLY A 115 12.43 15.59 1.27
C GLY A 115 12.38 16.91 2.02
N GLY A 116 12.21 16.86 3.26
CA GLY A 116 12.42 17.91 4.24
C GLY A 116 12.89 17.16 5.46
N ASP A 117 13.30 17.85 6.50
CA ASP A 117 13.73 17.16 7.71
C ASP A 117 12.56 16.40 8.33
N SER A 118 12.69 15.08 8.46
CA SER A 118 11.79 14.27 9.27
C SER A 118 11.85 14.77 10.71
N GLY A 119 10.67 14.89 11.33
CA GLY A 119 10.58 15.38 12.71
C GLY A 119 10.58 16.90 12.84
N THR A 120 10.52 17.68 11.76
CA THR A 120 10.25 19.10 11.87
C THR A 120 8.85 19.35 12.42
N PRO A 121 8.68 20.33 13.34
CA PRO A 121 7.39 20.58 14.00
C PRO A 121 6.27 20.99 13.03
N ASP A 122 6.63 21.55 11.87
CA ASP A 122 5.69 22.07 10.88
C ASP A 122 5.06 21.01 9.99
N ASN A 123 5.45 19.75 10.14
CA ASN A 123 4.95 18.60 9.42
C ASN A 123 5.02 18.71 7.87
N LYS A 124 5.97 19.46 7.36
CA LYS A 124 6.15 19.71 5.91
C LYS A 124 7.19 18.78 5.30
N GLY A 125 6.75 17.70 4.69
CA GLY A 125 7.68 16.76 4.08
C GLY A 125 8.43 15.93 5.12
N GLY A 126 9.47 15.27 4.73
CA GLY A 126 10.28 14.43 5.60
C GLY A 126 11.14 13.45 4.83
N ASP A 127 12.27 13.15 5.40
CA ASP A 127 13.21 12.16 4.91
C ASP A 127 12.87 10.76 5.45
N GLY A 128 13.56 9.77 4.95
CA GLY A 128 13.42 8.40 5.39
C GLY A 128 12.57 7.52 4.47
N PRO A 129 12.58 6.22 4.73
CA PRO A 129 11.92 5.21 3.92
C PRO A 129 10.40 5.38 3.91
N ARG A 130 9.81 5.18 2.73
CA ARG A 130 8.36 5.34 2.50
C ARG A 130 7.68 4.04 2.10
N SER A 131 8.44 3.11 1.49
CA SER A 131 7.96 1.78 1.12
C SER A 131 7.68 0.93 2.35
N THR A 132 6.63 0.13 2.30
CA THR A 132 6.30 -0.86 3.34
C THR A 132 6.73 -2.23 2.86
N PRO A 133 7.41 -3.05 3.68
CA PRO A 133 7.80 -4.40 3.29
C PRO A 133 6.58 -5.31 3.08
N VAL A 134 6.78 -6.42 2.34
CA VAL A 134 5.79 -7.49 2.22
C VAL A 134 6.36 -8.80 2.73
N VAL A 135 5.55 -9.52 3.52
CA VAL A 135 5.86 -10.87 3.99
C VAL A 135 5.06 -11.87 3.16
N ASN A 136 5.73 -12.85 2.60
CA ASN A 136 5.08 -13.93 1.85
C ASN A 136 5.75 -15.27 2.22
N GLY A 137 5.01 -16.10 2.95
CA GLY A 137 5.54 -17.34 3.53
C GLY A 137 6.67 -17.06 4.53
N ASP A 138 7.81 -17.68 4.31
CA ASP A 138 9.01 -17.56 5.14
C ASP A 138 9.96 -16.42 4.73
N LYS A 139 9.56 -15.58 3.79
CA LYS A 139 10.36 -14.48 3.24
C LYS A 139 9.74 -13.13 3.51
N VAL A 140 10.60 -12.11 3.63
CA VAL A 140 10.23 -10.70 3.64
C VAL A 140 10.95 -9.98 2.53
N TYR A 141 10.21 -9.11 1.83
CA TYR A 141 10.70 -8.35 0.68
C TYR A 141 10.56 -6.85 0.96
N ALA A 142 11.55 -6.09 0.53
CA ALA A 142 11.59 -4.65 0.66
C ALA A 142 12.03 -3.99 -0.64
N ILE A 143 11.54 -2.79 -0.91
CA ILE A 143 12.08 -1.90 -1.93
C ILE A 143 12.56 -0.65 -1.21
N ASP A 144 13.80 -0.26 -1.43
CA ASP A 144 14.37 0.95 -0.85
C ASP A 144 14.09 2.21 -1.67
N ALA A 145 14.55 3.35 -1.19
CA ALA A 145 14.39 4.65 -1.87
C ALA A 145 15.07 4.69 -3.24
N ASN A 146 16.08 3.88 -3.48
CA ASN A 146 16.85 3.82 -4.73
C ASN A 146 16.40 2.71 -5.69
N LEU A 147 15.20 2.13 -5.48
CA LEU A 147 14.67 1.03 -6.29
C LEU A 147 15.51 -0.28 -6.20
N GLY A 148 16.28 -0.44 -5.14
CA GLY A 148 16.85 -1.74 -4.76
C GLY A 148 15.75 -2.64 -4.20
N VAL A 149 15.66 -3.86 -4.71
CA VAL A 149 14.69 -4.88 -4.25
C VAL A 149 15.43 -5.95 -3.49
N PHE A 150 14.97 -6.28 -2.30
CA PHE A 150 15.65 -7.19 -1.39
C PHE A 150 14.71 -8.28 -0.90
N CYS A 151 15.25 -9.49 -0.74
CA CYS A 151 14.57 -10.62 -0.13
C CYS A 151 15.42 -11.18 1.01
N PHE A 152 14.78 -11.38 2.17
CA PHE A 152 15.39 -11.97 3.35
C PHE A 152 14.52 -13.11 3.90
N GLU A 153 15.15 -14.03 4.64
CA GLU A 153 14.41 -14.95 5.50
C GLU A 153 13.70 -14.16 6.61
N ALA A 154 12.38 -14.25 6.71
CA ALA A 154 11.60 -13.48 7.69
C ALA A 154 11.98 -13.81 9.14
N ALA A 155 12.36 -15.07 9.42
CA ALA A 155 12.72 -15.50 10.75
C ALA A 155 14.05 -14.90 11.24
N THR A 156 15.06 -14.80 10.39
CA THR A 156 16.46 -14.56 10.76
C THR A 156 17.07 -13.29 10.17
N GLY A 157 16.44 -12.73 9.13
CA GLY A 157 17.00 -11.64 8.34
C GLY A 157 18.18 -12.08 7.46
N LYS A 158 18.40 -13.40 7.25
CA LYS A 158 19.42 -13.87 6.33
C LYS A 158 19.09 -13.42 4.90
N PRO A 159 20.01 -12.76 4.17
CA PRO A 159 19.78 -12.35 2.79
C PRO A 159 19.62 -13.57 1.87
N VAL A 160 18.65 -13.47 0.97
CA VAL A 160 18.37 -14.51 -0.05
C VAL A 160 18.80 -14.04 -1.43
N TRP A 161 18.31 -12.87 -1.85
CA TRP A 161 18.70 -12.23 -3.10
C TRP A 161 18.44 -10.71 -3.03
N ASN A 162 19.07 -9.97 -3.92
CA ASN A 162 18.74 -8.58 -4.22
C ASN A 162 18.74 -8.35 -5.74
N HIS A 163 18.06 -7.27 -6.17
CA HIS A 163 17.99 -6.83 -7.55
C HIS A 163 18.02 -5.30 -7.59
N ASP A 164 18.89 -4.73 -8.39
CA ASP A 164 19.10 -3.29 -8.53
C ASP A 164 18.42 -2.79 -9.81
N VAL A 165 17.21 -2.23 -9.68
CA VAL A 165 16.43 -1.75 -10.83
C VAL A 165 17.08 -0.55 -11.50
N MET A 166 17.76 0.31 -10.75
CA MET A 166 18.50 1.46 -11.32
C MET A 166 19.56 0.98 -12.31
N LYS A 167 20.32 -0.03 -11.93
CA LYS A 167 21.42 -0.58 -12.72
C LYS A 167 20.94 -1.55 -13.79
N ASP A 168 20.10 -2.51 -13.39
CA ASP A 168 19.79 -3.69 -14.21
C ASP A 168 18.62 -3.45 -15.16
N ASN A 169 17.77 -2.43 -14.87
CA ASN A 169 16.59 -2.09 -15.66
C ASN A 169 16.54 -0.62 -16.06
N ALA A 170 17.69 0.05 -16.13
CA ALA A 170 17.77 1.48 -16.48
C ALA A 170 16.78 2.32 -15.67
N GLY A 171 16.69 2.06 -14.36
CA GLY A 171 15.71 2.65 -13.48
C GLY A 171 15.66 4.17 -13.55
N VAL A 172 14.46 4.73 -13.42
CA VAL A 172 14.23 6.18 -13.45
C VAL A 172 13.53 6.59 -12.16
N GLN A 173 14.27 7.27 -11.31
CA GLN A 173 13.69 7.86 -10.11
C GLN A 173 12.90 9.12 -10.42
N ILE A 174 11.91 9.35 -9.58
CA ILE A 174 11.18 10.62 -9.53
C ILE A 174 11.60 11.38 -8.26
N LYS A 175 11.29 12.67 -8.22
CA LYS A 175 11.51 13.49 -7.02
C LYS A 175 10.91 12.82 -5.78
N TRP A 176 11.59 12.90 -4.65
CA TRP A 176 11.31 12.21 -3.37
C TRP A 176 11.63 10.71 -3.36
N GLN A 177 12.25 10.17 -4.40
CA GLN A 177 12.67 8.78 -4.52
C GLN A 177 11.50 7.78 -4.43
N ASN A 178 11.78 6.48 -4.29
CA ASN A 178 10.71 5.49 -4.25
C ASN A 178 9.88 5.55 -2.95
N ALA A 179 8.56 5.42 -3.08
CA ALA A 179 7.63 5.22 -1.98
C ALA A 179 6.67 4.04 -2.22
N ALA A 180 6.64 3.51 -3.45
CA ALA A 180 5.82 2.34 -3.76
C ALA A 180 6.34 1.11 -3.02
N SER A 181 5.41 0.30 -2.52
CA SER A 181 5.70 -0.95 -1.83
C SER A 181 5.72 -2.13 -2.81
N PRO A 182 6.48 -3.20 -2.53
CA PRO A 182 6.41 -4.41 -3.33
C PRO A 182 5.04 -5.08 -3.18
N VAL A 183 4.52 -5.65 -4.27
CA VAL A 183 3.29 -6.44 -4.28
C VAL A 183 3.61 -7.82 -4.81
N ILE A 184 3.13 -8.86 -4.14
CA ILE A 184 3.34 -10.24 -4.57
C ILE A 184 2.02 -10.85 -5.02
N ASP A 185 2.02 -11.37 -6.25
CA ASP A 185 0.95 -12.18 -6.81
C ASP A 185 1.51 -13.50 -7.31
N GLY A 186 1.06 -14.62 -6.74
CA GLY A 186 1.63 -15.94 -7.01
C GLY A 186 3.14 -15.97 -6.77
N ASP A 187 3.91 -16.20 -7.83
CA ASP A 187 5.39 -16.20 -7.80
C ASP A 187 6.01 -14.89 -8.31
N ILE A 188 5.20 -13.88 -8.60
CA ILE A 188 5.66 -12.62 -9.18
C ILE A 188 5.64 -11.52 -8.12
N LEU A 189 6.77 -10.81 -7.99
CA LEU A 189 6.87 -9.54 -7.30
C LEU A 189 6.71 -8.43 -8.33
N LEU A 190 5.72 -7.59 -8.16
CA LEU A 190 5.33 -6.51 -9.05
C LEU A 190 5.87 -5.17 -8.56
N MET A 191 6.40 -4.37 -9.46
CA MET A 191 6.86 -3.01 -9.18
C MET A 191 6.91 -2.13 -10.42
N CYS A 192 7.02 -0.81 -10.20
CA CYS A 192 7.24 0.20 -11.23
C CYS A 192 8.56 0.94 -10.94
N GLY A 193 9.22 1.47 -11.95
CA GLY A 193 10.43 2.29 -11.79
C GLY A 193 11.56 1.96 -12.75
N GLY A 194 11.39 0.97 -13.62
CA GLY A 194 12.32 0.73 -14.72
C GLY A 194 12.29 1.81 -15.81
N GLY A 195 13.24 1.78 -16.72
CA GLY A 195 13.37 2.71 -17.83
C GLY A 195 12.47 2.37 -19.02
N GLU A 196 12.85 2.90 -20.19
CA GLU A 196 12.10 2.68 -21.42
C GLU A 196 11.97 1.19 -21.77
N GLY A 197 10.77 0.74 -22.12
CA GLY A 197 10.44 -0.66 -22.42
C GLY A 197 10.43 -1.58 -21.21
N GLN A 198 10.60 -1.07 -20.01
CA GLN A 198 10.66 -1.82 -18.76
C GLN A 198 10.20 -1.03 -17.54
N ALA A 199 9.31 -0.05 -17.75
CA ALA A 199 8.77 0.77 -16.67
C ALA A 199 7.98 -0.05 -15.64
N LEU A 200 7.26 -1.07 -16.08
CA LEU A 200 6.59 -2.05 -15.24
C LEU A 200 7.41 -3.35 -15.25
N LEU A 201 7.58 -3.94 -14.07
CA LEU A 201 8.41 -5.13 -13.87
C LEU A 201 7.65 -6.19 -13.05
N GLY A 202 7.79 -7.44 -13.49
CA GLY A 202 7.48 -8.63 -12.71
C GLY A 202 8.76 -9.43 -12.46
N LEU A 203 9.16 -9.53 -11.19
CA LEU A 203 10.32 -10.32 -10.77
C LEU A 203 9.85 -11.66 -10.19
N ASN A 204 10.59 -12.72 -10.42
CA ASN A 204 10.37 -13.98 -9.70
C ASN A 204 10.72 -13.77 -8.22
N LYS A 205 9.75 -13.90 -7.33
CA LYS A 205 9.93 -13.66 -5.89
C LYS A 205 10.98 -14.52 -5.23
N ASN A 206 11.25 -15.73 -5.79
CA ASN A 206 12.18 -16.69 -5.20
C ASN A 206 13.64 -16.42 -5.62
N THR A 207 13.85 -15.75 -6.77
CA THR A 207 15.19 -15.57 -7.36
C THR A 207 15.58 -14.13 -7.63
N GLY A 208 14.65 -13.18 -7.60
CA GLY A 208 14.86 -11.77 -7.98
C GLY A 208 15.03 -11.54 -9.48
N LYS A 209 14.96 -12.59 -10.33
CA LYS A 209 15.12 -12.45 -11.78
C LYS A 209 13.87 -11.87 -12.42
N VAL A 210 14.05 -11.01 -13.43
CA VAL A 210 12.96 -10.48 -14.26
C VAL A 210 12.28 -11.62 -14.99
N VAL A 211 10.97 -11.75 -14.82
CA VAL A 211 10.09 -12.67 -15.55
C VAL A 211 9.50 -11.98 -16.77
N TRP A 212 8.98 -10.76 -16.55
CA TRP A 212 8.47 -9.91 -17.61
C TRP A 212 8.79 -8.45 -17.32
N LYS A 213 8.80 -7.63 -18.36
CA LYS A 213 8.97 -6.19 -18.33
C LYS A 213 8.22 -5.56 -19.50
N GLY A 214 7.81 -4.32 -19.34
CA GLY A 214 7.10 -3.61 -20.40
C GLY A 214 6.86 -2.16 -20.04
N GLU A 215 6.23 -1.47 -20.97
CA GLU A 215 5.76 -0.11 -20.87
C GLU A 215 6.86 0.97 -20.78
N ASN A 216 6.44 2.21 -21.06
CA ASN A 216 7.33 3.38 -21.07
C ASN A 216 6.87 4.46 -20.07
N ASP A 217 5.84 4.17 -19.29
CA ASP A 217 5.19 5.14 -18.44
C ASP A 217 6.09 5.50 -17.25
N LYS A 218 6.19 6.78 -16.92
CA LYS A 218 6.91 7.20 -15.73
C LYS A 218 6.19 6.75 -14.48
N MET A 219 6.97 6.24 -13.51
CA MET A 219 6.47 5.81 -12.21
C MET A 219 5.84 6.96 -11.41
N THR A 220 5.03 6.58 -10.45
CA THR A 220 4.59 7.40 -9.32
C THR A 220 5.03 6.73 -8.00
N HIS A 221 4.63 7.26 -6.87
CA HIS A 221 4.81 6.62 -5.56
C HIS A 221 3.67 5.64 -5.21
N ALA A 222 2.67 5.51 -6.08
CA ALA A 222 1.53 4.63 -5.85
C ALA A 222 1.96 3.15 -5.90
N THR A 223 1.57 2.40 -4.89
CA THR A 223 1.71 0.95 -4.87
C THR A 223 0.63 0.34 -5.78
N PRO A 224 0.97 -0.59 -6.69
CA PRO A 224 -0.02 -1.27 -7.51
C PRO A 224 -0.99 -2.10 -6.64
N VAL A 225 -2.17 -2.39 -7.18
CA VAL A 225 -3.16 -3.21 -6.49
C VAL A 225 -3.56 -4.42 -7.33
N ILE A 226 -3.84 -5.54 -6.66
CA ILE A 226 -4.38 -6.74 -7.30
C ILE A 226 -5.90 -6.72 -7.18
N ALA A 227 -6.59 -7.03 -8.27
CA ALA A 227 -8.04 -7.09 -8.29
C ALA A 227 -8.55 -8.09 -9.31
N ASP A 228 -9.75 -8.63 -9.04
CA ASP A 228 -10.52 -9.40 -10.00
C ASP A 228 -11.69 -8.54 -10.48
N ILE A 229 -11.67 -8.14 -11.76
CA ILE A 229 -12.73 -7.35 -12.38
C ILE A 229 -13.31 -8.16 -13.55
N HIS A 230 -14.62 -8.39 -13.54
CA HIS A 230 -15.32 -9.26 -14.50
C HIS A 230 -14.72 -10.67 -14.63
N GLY A 231 -14.18 -11.22 -13.51
CA GLY A 231 -13.52 -12.51 -13.47
C GLY A 231 -12.15 -12.53 -14.17
N VAL A 232 -11.55 -11.37 -14.39
CA VAL A 232 -10.18 -11.23 -14.92
C VAL A 232 -9.26 -10.76 -13.80
N HIS A 233 -8.33 -11.63 -13.42
CA HIS A 233 -7.30 -11.34 -12.43
C HIS A 233 -6.26 -10.39 -13.01
N GLN A 234 -5.95 -9.28 -12.29
CA GLN A 234 -5.11 -8.23 -12.83
C GLN A 234 -4.38 -7.43 -11.76
N ALA A 235 -3.24 -6.87 -12.13
CA ALA A 235 -2.53 -5.85 -11.38
C ALA A 235 -2.82 -4.48 -12.00
N ILE A 236 -3.16 -3.50 -11.18
CA ILE A 236 -3.48 -2.14 -11.62
C ILE A 236 -2.39 -1.21 -11.12
N PHE A 237 -1.63 -0.64 -12.04
CA PHE A 237 -0.61 0.37 -11.79
C PHE A 237 -1.18 1.77 -12.01
N PHE A 238 -0.71 2.73 -11.23
CA PHE A 238 -1.01 4.14 -11.46
C PHE A 238 0.28 4.89 -11.79
N THR A 239 0.45 5.19 -13.06
CA THR A 239 1.60 5.87 -13.64
C THR A 239 1.30 7.35 -13.90
N GLN A 240 2.29 8.15 -14.36
CA GLN A 240 2.05 9.55 -14.71
C GLN A 240 1.17 9.74 -15.97
N VAL A 241 0.92 8.68 -16.72
CA VAL A 241 0.00 8.68 -17.88
C VAL A 241 -1.42 8.33 -17.47
N GLY A 242 -1.56 7.53 -16.40
CA GLY A 242 -2.86 7.08 -15.91
C GLY A 242 -2.82 5.67 -15.33
N LEU A 243 -3.97 5.03 -15.34
CA LEU A 243 -4.15 3.66 -14.86
C LEU A 243 -3.79 2.65 -15.96
N VAL A 244 -3.09 1.61 -15.58
CA VAL A 244 -2.74 0.49 -16.47
C VAL A 244 -3.07 -0.82 -15.77
N GLY A 245 -4.05 -1.56 -16.29
CA GLY A 245 -4.36 -2.92 -15.87
C GLY A 245 -3.56 -3.92 -16.67
N VAL A 246 -2.82 -4.81 -16.01
CA VAL A 246 -2.01 -5.84 -16.66
C VAL A 246 -2.30 -7.22 -16.09
N ASN A 247 -2.07 -8.26 -16.87
CA ASN A 247 -1.99 -9.62 -16.35
C ASN A 247 -0.71 -9.74 -15.50
N PRO A 248 -0.80 -10.07 -14.20
CA PRO A 248 0.37 -10.08 -13.33
C PRO A 248 1.39 -11.18 -13.68
N ALA A 249 0.97 -12.26 -14.36
CA ALA A 249 1.84 -13.38 -14.70
C ALA A 249 2.80 -13.10 -15.87
N ASP A 250 2.39 -12.28 -16.85
CA ASP A 250 3.15 -12.03 -18.08
C ASP A 250 3.29 -10.55 -18.47
N GLY A 251 2.69 -9.63 -17.71
CA GLY A 251 2.76 -8.19 -17.94
C GLY A 251 1.91 -7.69 -19.11
N LYS A 252 1.10 -8.57 -19.74
CA LYS A 252 0.25 -8.16 -20.86
C LYS A 252 -0.76 -7.10 -20.42
N VAL A 253 -0.78 -5.95 -21.11
CA VAL A 253 -1.76 -4.89 -20.88
C VAL A 253 -3.15 -5.38 -21.23
N LEU A 254 -4.07 -5.24 -20.31
CA LEU A 254 -5.48 -5.60 -20.42
C LEU A 254 -6.34 -4.39 -20.78
N TRP A 255 -6.02 -3.23 -20.19
CA TRP A 255 -6.71 -1.96 -20.44
C TRP A 255 -5.86 -0.78 -19.96
N ARG A 256 -6.20 0.42 -20.45
CA ARG A 256 -5.65 1.70 -19.98
C ARG A 256 -6.76 2.71 -19.71
N GLY A 257 -6.55 3.55 -18.69
CA GLY A 257 -7.40 4.69 -18.38
C GLY A 257 -6.55 5.96 -18.31
N ASP A 258 -6.76 6.86 -19.25
CA ASP A 258 -5.96 8.09 -19.38
C ASP A 258 -6.24 9.06 -18.23
N PHE A 259 -5.20 9.36 -17.45
CA PHE A 259 -5.24 10.30 -16.34
C PHE A 259 -3.85 10.99 -16.22
N PRO A 260 -3.46 11.81 -17.23
CA PRO A 260 -2.12 12.32 -17.32
C PRO A 260 -1.85 13.42 -16.30
N PHE A 261 -0.64 13.39 -15.71
CA PHE A 261 -0.12 14.43 -14.82
C PHE A 261 1.42 14.41 -14.78
N LYS A 262 2.04 15.49 -14.25
CA LYS A 262 3.51 15.65 -14.26
C LYS A 262 4.17 15.54 -12.89
N VAL A 263 3.37 15.38 -11.84
CA VAL A 263 3.84 15.21 -10.47
C VAL A 263 3.72 13.74 -10.05
N SER A 264 4.10 13.42 -8.84
CA SER A 264 3.86 12.10 -8.27
C SER A 264 2.61 12.09 -7.41
N THR A 265 2.14 10.88 -7.10
CA THR A 265 1.13 10.59 -6.09
C THR A 265 1.50 9.28 -5.41
N ALA A 266 1.19 9.14 -4.12
CA ALA A 266 1.32 7.87 -3.40
C ALA A 266 -0.05 7.24 -3.07
N ALA A 267 -1.14 7.90 -3.49
CA ALA A 267 -2.46 7.30 -3.42
C ALA A 267 -2.56 6.14 -4.42
N SER A 268 -2.73 4.93 -3.91
CA SER A 268 -2.94 3.73 -4.72
C SER A 268 -4.32 3.74 -5.37
N PRO A 269 -4.52 3.04 -6.49
CA PRO A 269 -5.86 2.83 -7.03
C PRO A 269 -6.79 2.19 -6.01
N VAL A 270 -8.08 2.54 -6.04
CA VAL A 270 -9.12 1.89 -5.24
C VAL A 270 -10.12 1.24 -6.16
N VAL A 271 -10.36 -0.06 -5.94
CA VAL A 271 -11.28 -0.85 -6.76
C VAL A 271 -12.55 -1.14 -5.98
N TYR A 272 -13.69 -0.89 -6.60
CA TYR A 272 -14.99 -1.27 -6.11
C TYR A 272 -15.82 -1.82 -7.27
N GLU A 273 -16.14 -3.10 -7.24
CA GLU A 273 -16.80 -3.81 -8.34
C GLU A 273 -16.04 -3.63 -9.66
N ASP A 274 -16.62 -2.94 -10.64
CA ASP A 274 -16.03 -2.62 -11.95
C ASP A 274 -15.50 -1.17 -12.03
N ILE A 275 -15.43 -0.45 -10.91
CA ILE A 275 -14.95 0.94 -10.85
C ILE A 275 -13.58 1.01 -10.23
N VAL A 276 -12.67 1.75 -10.88
CA VAL A 276 -11.33 2.06 -10.39
C VAL A 276 -11.18 3.55 -10.18
N TYR A 277 -10.99 3.96 -8.93
CA TYR A 277 -10.72 5.34 -8.52
C TYR A 277 -9.22 5.60 -8.50
N CYS A 278 -8.82 6.80 -8.90
CA CYS A 278 -7.46 7.31 -8.78
C CYS A 278 -7.43 8.80 -8.46
N SER A 279 -6.30 9.26 -7.89
CA SER A 279 -6.18 10.64 -7.43
C SER A 279 -4.73 11.09 -7.30
N ALA A 280 -4.49 12.38 -7.50
CA ALA A 280 -3.22 13.05 -7.24
C ALA A 280 -3.42 14.46 -6.75
N GLY A 281 -2.53 14.92 -5.88
CA GLY A 281 -2.47 16.31 -5.41
C GLY A 281 -1.95 17.27 -6.48
N TYR A 282 -1.47 18.45 -6.06
CA TYR A 282 -0.89 19.49 -6.90
C TYR A 282 -1.83 19.99 -8.03
N GLY A 283 -3.11 20.11 -7.73
CA GLY A 283 -4.09 20.60 -8.70
C GLY A 283 -4.61 19.56 -9.69
N VAL A 284 -4.13 18.32 -9.62
CA VAL A 284 -4.56 17.24 -10.54
C VAL A 284 -5.99 16.78 -10.26
N GLY A 285 -6.30 16.55 -8.98
CA GLY A 285 -7.64 16.11 -8.57
C GLY A 285 -7.83 14.59 -8.61
N ALA A 286 -9.07 14.15 -8.78
CA ALA A 286 -9.44 12.74 -8.77
C ALA A 286 -10.36 12.37 -9.93
N GLY A 287 -10.45 11.07 -10.20
CA GLY A 287 -11.36 10.50 -11.19
C GLY A 287 -11.66 9.05 -10.93
N ALA A 288 -12.69 8.55 -11.58
CA ALA A 288 -13.00 7.12 -11.58
C ALA A 288 -13.27 6.62 -12.99
N PHE A 289 -12.91 5.38 -13.20
CA PHE A 289 -13.05 4.67 -14.47
C PHE A 289 -13.92 3.44 -14.27
N LYS A 290 -14.88 3.26 -15.15
CA LYS A 290 -15.63 2.01 -15.26
C LYS A 290 -14.89 1.07 -16.19
N ILE A 291 -14.61 -0.13 -15.71
CA ILE A 291 -14.02 -1.19 -16.51
C ILE A 291 -15.16 -2.02 -17.11
N SER A 292 -15.16 -2.18 -18.42
CA SER A 292 -16.16 -2.96 -19.15
C SER A 292 -15.50 -4.12 -19.87
N LYS A 293 -16.24 -5.24 -19.99
CA LYS A 293 -15.78 -6.43 -20.71
C LYS A 293 -16.57 -6.62 -21.98
N SER A 294 -15.88 -6.74 -23.13
CA SER A 294 -16.47 -7.06 -24.41
C SER A 294 -15.71 -8.21 -25.06
N GLY A 295 -16.35 -9.36 -25.22
CA GLY A 295 -15.67 -10.58 -25.63
C GLY A 295 -14.56 -10.97 -24.65
N SER A 296 -13.33 -11.09 -25.13
CA SER A 296 -12.14 -11.35 -24.31
C SER A 296 -11.39 -10.08 -23.85
N GLY A 297 -11.79 -8.90 -24.32
CA GLY A 297 -11.12 -7.62 -24.04
C GLY A 297 -11.74 -6.87 -22.88
N LEU A 298 -10.92 -6.07 -22.20
CA LEU A 298 -11.35 -5.08 -21.23
C LEU A 298 -11.11 -3.67 -21.79
N SER A 299 -11.95 -2.72 -21.38
CA SER A 299 -11.79 -1.29 -21.68
C SER A 299 -12.10 -0.46 -20.46
N ALA A 300 -11.50 0.71 -20.34
CA ALA A 300 -11.76 1.67 -19.27
C ALA A 300 -12.42 2.92 -19.85
N GLU A 301 -13.49 3.38 -19.21
CA GLU A 301 -14.19 4.62 -19.53
C GLU A 301 -14.19 5.52 -18.29
N GLN A 302 -13.76 6.77 -18.44
CA GLN A 302 -13.81 7.73 -17.34
C GLN A 302 -15.26 8.16 -17.08
N ILE A 303 -15.79 7.79 -15.92
CA ILE A 303 -17.18 8.08 -15.56
C ILE A 303 -17.33 9.43 -14.87
N TRP A 304 -16.29 9.92 -14.22
CA TRP A 304 -16.22 11.28 -13.70
C TRP A 304 -14.77 11.74 -13.50
N ARG A 305 -14.59 13.07 -13.49
CA ARG A 305 -13.34 13.77 -13.18
C ARG A 305 -13.66 15.00 -12.34
N ARG A 306 -12.88 15.23 -11.29
CA ARG A 306 -12.90 16.46 -10.50
C ARG A 306 -11.48 17.01 -10.44
N GLU A 307 -11.20 18.02 -11.27
CA GLU A 307 -9.90 18.66 -11.29
C GLU A 307 -9.74 19.55 -10.07
N ASN A 308 -8.56 19.55 -9.46
CA ASN A 308 -8.22 20.33 -8.27
C ASN A 308 -9.13 20.10 -7.05
N GLU A 309 -9.90 19.03 -7.06
CA GLU A 309 -10.84 18.69 -5.99
C GLU A 309 -10.87 17.20 -5.71
N CYS A 310 -11.46 16.80 -4.58
CA CYS A 310 -11.71 15.40 -4.21
C CYS A 310 -10.45 14.51 -4.27
N PHE A 311 -9.30 15.05 -3.90
CA PHE A 311 -8.03 14.36 -4.12
C PHE A 311 -7.40 13.85 -2.84
N ASN A 312 -6.75 12.70 -3.00
CA ASN A 312 -5.77 12.14 -2.07
C ASN A 312 -4.38 12.26 -2.70
N HIS A 313 -3.35 12.39 -1.91
CA HIS A 313 -1.99 12.49 -2.45
C HIS A 313 -1.06 11.40 -1.91
N TRP A 314 -0.94 11.23 -0.61
CA TRP A 314 -0.20 10.11 0.01
C TRP A 314 -1.07 9.25 0.92
N SER A 315 -2.34 9.54 1.05
CA SER A 315 -3.32 8.66 1.65
C SER A 315 -4.18 7.99 0.57
N THR A 316 -4.59 6.77 0.82
CA THR A 316 -5.51 6.04 -0.07
C THR A 316 -6.79 5.76 0.71
N PRO A 317 -7.96 6.13 0.21
CA PRO A 317 -9.21 5.86 0.89
C PRO A 317 -9.53 4.37 0.93
N VAL A 318 -10.39 3.98 1.85
CA VAL A 318 -11.05 2.67 1.85
C VAL A 318 -12.43 2.81 1.23
N VAL A 319 -12.96 1.71 0.71
CA VAL A 319 -14.30 1.70 0.09
C VAL A 319 -15.21 0.74 0.83
N LYS A 320 -16.46 1.18 1.09
CA LYS A 320 -17.53 0.35 1.63
C LYS A 320 -18.86 0.76 1.02
N ASP A 321 -19.59 -0.25 0.50
CA ASP A 321 -20.96 -0.08 -0.04
C ASP A 321 -21.07 1.05 -1.06
N GLY A 322 -20.04 1.24 -1.90
CA GLY A 322 -19.99 2.28 -2.93
C GLY A 322 -19.54 3.66 -2.45
N TYR A 323 -19.07 3.80 -1.22
CA TYR A 323 -18.57 5.07 -0.67
C TYR A 323 -17.10 4.94 -0.28
N LEU A 324 -16.31 5.93 -0.68
CA LEU A 324 -14.93 6.13 -0.27
C LEU A 324 -14.90 6.86 1.08
N TYR A 325 -14.08 6.36 2.00
CA TYR A 325 -13.76 7.03 3.27
C TYR A 325 -12.26 7.24 3.34
N GLY A 326 -11.81 8.48 3.55
CA GLY A 326 -10.38 8.77 3.57
C GLY A 326 -10.04 10.21 3.86
N MET A 327 -8.75 10.49 3.91
CA MET A 327 -8.20 11.84 4.08
C MET A 327 -8.13 12.51 2.71
N PHE A 328 -9.09 13.37 2.42
CA PHE A 328 -9.14 14.12 1.16
C PHE A 328 -8.46 15.48 1.34
N SER A 329 -7.17 15.43 1.56
CA SER A 329 -6.32 16.61 1.76
C SER A 329 -4.93 16.42 1.16
N PHE A 330 -4.17 17.49 1.04
CA PHE A 330 -2.83 17.49 0.49
C PHE A 330 -1.80 18.14 1.42
N LYS A 331 -1.98 19.40 1.76
CA LYS A 331 -1.07 20.18 2.62
C LYS A 331 -1.81 20.85 3.78
N GLU A 332 -2.97 20.35 4.10
CA GLU A 332 -3.80 20.86 5.19
C GLU A 332 -3.46 20.18 6.51
N TYR A 333 -2.17 20.31 6.88
CA TYR A 333 -1.59 19.66 8.07
C TYR A 333 -2.38 19.98 9.33
N GLY A 334 -2.81 18.93 10.02
CA GLY A 334 -3.64 19.02 11.23
C GLY A 334 -5.06 19.55 11.04
N ALA A 335 -5.46 19.90 9.83
CA ALA A 335 -6.75 20.51 9.54
C ALA A 335 -7.55 19.79 8.44
N GLY A 336 -6.88 19.10 7.52
CA GLY A 336 -7.51 18.43 6.38
C GLY A 336 -8.59 17.44 6.80
N PRO A 337 -9.63 17.26 5.95
CA PRO A 337 -10.79 16.48 6.32
C PRO A 337 -10.63 14.97 6.15
N LEU A 338 -11.23 14.21 7.07
CA LEU A 338 -11.78 12.89 6.77
C LEU A 338 -13.10 13.12 6.02
N ALA A 339 -13.31 12.44 4.90
CA ALA A 339 -14.52 12.61 4.12
C ALA A 339 -15.10 11.28 3.65
N CYS A 340 -16.40 11.33 3.36
CA CYS A 340 -17.14 10.30 2.64
C CYS A 340 -17.48 10.82 1.25
N VAL A 341 -17.16 10.05 0.22
CA VAL A 341 -17.36 10.41 -1.19
C VAL A 341 -18.03 9.25 -1.90
N ASP A 342 -19.05 9.51 -2.70
CA ASP A 342 -19.68 8.51 -3.56
C ASP A 342 -18.73 8.15 -4.71
N ILE A 343 -18.30 6.89 -4.81
CA ILE A 343 -17.33 6.46 -5.81
C ILE A 343 -17.88 6.50 -7.25
N LYS A 344 -19.21 6.36 -7.42
CA LYS A 344 -19.86 6.34 -8.74
C LYS A 344 -20.00 7.73 -9.34
N THR A 345 -20.08 8.77 -8.50
CA THR A 345 -20.33 10.14 -8.93
C THR A 345 -19.24 11.12 -8.57
N GLY A 346 -18.33 10.75 -7.66
CA GLY A 346 -17.31 11.63 -7.10
C GLY A 346 -17.86 12.72 -6.17
N LYS A 347 -19.15 12.71 -5.82
CA LYS A 347 -19.77 13.73 -4.98
C LYS A 347 -19.42 13.53 -3.51
N ASP A 348 -19.08 14.63 -2.86
CA ASP A 348 -18.90 14.66 -1.41
C ASP A 348 -20.24 14.39 -0.73
N VAL A 349 -20.23 13.51 0.27
CA VAL A 349 -21.40 13.19 1.08
C VAL A 349 -21.32 13.93 2.41
N TRP A 350 -20.18 13.84 3.08
CA TRP A 350 -19.85 14.62 4.27
C TRP A 350 -18.33 14.80 4.39
N LYS A 351 -17.93 15.83 5.14
CA LYS A 351 -16.53 16.14 5.49
C LYS A 351 -16.44 16.55 6.95
N GLU A 352 -15.44 16.06 7.65
CA GLU A 352 -15.10 16.44 9.01
C GLU A 352 -13.64 16.86 9.09
N ALA A 353 -13.38 18.10 9.50
CA ALA A 353 -12.04 18.67 9.57
C ALA A 353 -11.22 18.14 10.77
N GLY A 354 -9.90 18.39 10.78
CA GLY A 354 -9.05 18.13 11.93
C GLY A 354 -8.22 16.86 11.87
N PHE A 355 -8.17 16.18 10.73
CA PHE A 355 -7.40 14.94 10.56
C PHE A 355 -6.06 15.14 9.85
N GLY A 356 -5.91 16.19 9.05
CA GLY A 356 -4.73 16.37 8.20
C GLY A 356 -4.55 15.26 7.17
N PRO A 357 -3.39 15.17 6.53
CA PRO A 357 -3.08 14.11 5.56
C PRO A 357 -2.68 12.79 6.23
N GLY A 358 -3.49 12.29 7.15
CA GLY A 358 -3.33 11.01 7.81
C GLY A 358 -3.74 9.83 6.93
N GLN A 359 -3.97 8.67 7.55
CA GLN A 359 -4.27 7.41 6.86
C GLN A 359 -5.50 6.72 7.44
N VAL A 360 -6.10 5.82 6.66
CA VAL A 360 -7.28 5.06 7.08
C VAL A 360 -7.19 3.59 6.74
N ILE A 361 -7.81 2.75 7.58
CA ILE A 361 -8.16 1.37 7.29
C ILE A 361 -9.63 1.13 7.64
N LEU A 362 -10.21 0.08 7.07
CA LEU A 362 -11.58 -0.35 7.35
C LEU A 362 -11.56 -1.66 8.14
N SER A 363 -12.30 -1.73 9.23
CA SER A 363 -12.51 -2.96 10.01
C SER A 363 -14.01 -3.21 10.19
N GLY A 364 -14.54 -4.14 9.40
CA GLY A 364 -15.97 -4.40 9.34
C GLY A 364 -16.75 -3.19 8.81
N ASP A 365 -17.46 -2.49 9.68
CA ASP A 365 -18.23 -1.27 9.41
C ASP A 365 -17.63 -0.02 10.09
N LYS A 366 -16.36 -0.11 10.51
CA LYS A 366 -15.65 1.00 11.17
C LYS A 366 -14.45 1.44 10.35
N VAL A 367 -14.35 2.73 10.13
CA VAL A 367 -13.15 3.39 9.63
C VAL A 367 -12.26 3.69 10.82
N ILE A 368 -11.04 3.14 10.81
CA ILE A 368 -10.00 3.46 11.79
C ILE A 368 -9.05 4.45 11.11
N ALA A 369 -9.12 5.70 11.51
CA ALA A 369 -8.30 6.78 11.01
C ALA A 369 -7.11 7.00 11.93
N LEU A 370 -5.93 7.21 11.35
CA LEU A 370 -4.73 7.68 12.04
C LEU A 370 -4.43 9.09 11.51
N SER A 371 -4.65 10.11 12.34
CA SER A 371 -4.41 11.50 11.97
C SER A 371 -2.92 11.79 11.82
N ASP A 372 -2.57 12.86 11.11
CA ASP A 372 -1.16 13.29 11.00
C ASP A 372 -0.55 13.79 12.32
N LYS A 373 -1.40 13.97 13.34
CA LYS A 373 -1.01 14.31 14.71
C LYS A 373 -0.77 13.10 15.61
N GLY A 374 -1.08 11.89 15.15
CA GLY A 374 -0.89 10.67 15.93
C GLY A 374 -2.10 10.20 16.73
N GLU A 375 -3.31 10.71 16.40
CA GLU A 375 -4.55 10.24 17.00
C GLU A 375 -5.12 9.04 16.24
N ILE A 376 -5.54 8.00 16.94
CA ILE A 376 -6.45 6.98 16.41
C ILE A 376 -7.87 7.47 16.61
N VAL A 377 -8.61 7.55 15.50
CA VAL A 377 -10.03 7.95 15.52
C VAL A 377 -10.86 6.86 14.88
N VAL A 378 -11.84 6.34 15.59
CA VAL A 378 -12.76 5.31 15.09
C VAL A 378 -14.08 5.96 14.71
N VAL A 379 -14.49 5.76 13.46
CA VAL A 379 -15.69 6.39 12.87
C VAL A 379 -16.56 5.30 12.24
N GLU A 380 -17.87 5.44 12.31
CA GLU A 380 -18.75 4.56 11.53
C GLU A 380 -18.54 4.77 10.02
N ALA A 381 -18.43 3.67 9.27
CA ALA A 381 -18.51 3.74 7.80
C ALA A 381 -19.97 3.98 7.37
N ASN A 382 -20.46 5.19 7.66
CA ASN A 382 -21.86 5.60 7.51
C ASN A 382 -21.95 6.72 6.47
N PRO A 383 -22.58 6.49 5.29
CA PRO A 383 -22.68 7.53 4.27
C PRO A 383 -23.67 8.65 4.61
N LYS A 384 -24.54 8.47 5.63
CA LYS A 384 -25.56 9.48 5.94
C LYS A 384 -25.00 10.66 6.74
N LYS A 385 -24.01 10.40 7.60
CA LYS A 385 -23.38 11.41 8.47
C LYS A 385 -22.09 10.91 9.09
N TYR A 386 -21.25 11.83 9.50
CA TYR A 386 -20.11 11.54 10.36
C TYR A 386 -20.57 11.11 11.76
N VAL A 387 -20.02 10.00 12.26
CA VAL A 387 -20.26 9.51 13.62
C VAL A 387 -18.95 9.02 14.21
N GLU A 388 -18.37 9.83 15.08
CA GLU A 388 -17.16 9.46 15.84
C GLU A 388 -17.54 8.56 17.03
N LEU A 389 -16.82 7.48 17.18
CA LEU A 389 -17.02 6.51 18.27
C LEU A 389 -15.94 6.62 19.34
N LYS A 390 -14.69 6.89 18.93
CA LYS A 390 -13.51 6.93 19.81
C LYS A 390 -12.45 7.82 19.20
N ARG A 391 -11.73 8.56 20.06
CA ARG A 391 -10.51 9.30 19.71
C ARG A 391 -9.50 9.13 20.84
N GLU A 392 -8.23 8.86 20.49
CA GLU A 392 -7.15 8.65 21.44
C GLU A 392 -5.82 9.09 20.84
N ASP A 393 -5.03 9.85 21.60
CA ASP A 393 -3.65 10.20 21.26
C ASP A 393 -2.75 8.99 21.51
N VAL A 394 -2.06 8.49 20.49
CA VAL A 394 -1.27 7.26 20.60
C VAL A 394 0.19 7.42 20.21
N LEU A 395 0.53 8.39 19.36
CA LEU A 395 1.86 8.61 18.80
C LEU A 395 2.30 10.07 18.94
N ALA A 396 3.56 10.26 19.30
CA ALA A 396 4.27 11.52 19.10
C ALA A 396 4.90 11.57 17.68
N GLY A 397 5.34 12.76 17.27
CA GLY A 397 6.00 12.96 15.97
C GLY A 397 5.06 13.00 14.78
N LYS A 398 5.64 13.05 13.58
CA LYS A 398 4.93 13.14 12.30
C LYS A 398 4.39 11.78 11.87
N VAL A 399 3.10 11.71 11.47
CA VAL A 399 2.44 10.47 11.13
C VAL A 399 1.85 10.51 9.72
N TRP A 400 2.46 9.76 8.79
CA TRP A 400 1.94 9.52 7.45
C TRP A 400 1.92 8.02 7.09
N SER A 401 2.30 7.15 8.02
CA SER A 401 2.20 5.71 7.86
C SER A 401 0.78 5.20 8.11
N TYR A 402 0.43 4.07 7.49
CA TYR A 402 -0.87 3.44 7.71
C TYR A 402 -0.94 2.75 9.07
N PRO A 403 -2.07 2.83 9.78
CA PRO A 403 -2.35 1.92 10.88
C PRO A 403 -2.53 0.50 10.32
N VAL A 404 -2.24 -0.48 11.16
CA VAL A 404 -2.31 -1.90 10.82
C VAL A 404 -3.13 -2.61 11.88
N LEU A 405 -4.13 -3.38 11.46
CA LEU A 405 -4.90 -4.24 12.36
C LEU A 405 -4.52 -5.70 12.13
N ALA A 406 -3.76 -6.25 13.06
CA ALA A 406 -3.32 -7.64 13.03
C ALA A 406 -3.49 -8.29 14.41
N TYR A 407 -3.96 -9.55 14.44
CA TYR A 407 -4.16 -10.32 15.66
C TYR A 407 -4.99 -9.57 16.72
N ASP A 408 -6.04 -8.88 16.30
CA ASP A 408 -6.91 -8.03 17.14
C ASP A 408 -6.14 -6.88 17.84
N ARG A 409 -5.00 -6.45 17.30
CA ARG A 409 -4.16 -5.35 17.79
C ARG A 409 -3.92 -4.32 16.70
N LEU A 410 -3.84 -3.07 17.10
CA LEU A 410 -3.42 -1.98 16.22
C LEU A 410 -1.91 -1.75 16.34
N PHE A 411 -1.25 -1.67 15.21
CA PHE A 411 0.14 -1.24 15.10
C PHE A 411 0.17 0.07 14.31
N ALA A 412 0.92 1.02 14.79
CA ALA A 412 1.09 2.30 14.13
C ALA A 412 2.50 2.84 14.40
N ARG A 413 2.98 3.73 13.55
CA ARG A 413 4.24 4.42 13.78
C ARG A 413 4.22 5.86 13.28
N SER A 414 5.10 6.64 13.85
CA SER A 414 5.48 7.99 13.43
C SER A 414 6.92 8.01 12.91
N THR A 415 7.47 9.21 12.73
CA THR A 415 8.90 9.43 12.48
C THR A 415 9.77 9.23 13.73
N GLU A 416 9.19 8.99 14.88
CA GLU A 416 9.89 8.88 16.17
C GLU A 416 9.69 7.51 16.81
N GLU A 417 8.46 7.03 16.83
CA GLU A 417 8.10 5.82 17.57
C GLU A 417 7.13 4.91 16.84
N GLY A 418 7.20 3.63 17.17
CA GLY A 418 6.21 2.61 16.79
C GLY A 418 5.50 2.07 18.01
N VAL A 419 4.22 1.78 17.88
CA VAL A 419 3.36 1.28 18.98
C VAL A 419 2.60 0.04 18.57
N CYS A 420 2.31 -0.81 19.56
CA CYS A 420 1.28 -1.83 19.49
C CYS A 420 0.22 -1.54 20.56
N LEU A 421 -1.02 -1.50 20.12
CA LEU A 421 -2.17 -1.15 20.94
C LEU A 421 -3.13 -2.34 21.03
N GLU A 422 -3.58 -2.62 22.23
CA GLU A 422 -4.68 -3.56 22.49
C GLU A 422 -5.98 -2.79 22.65
N ILE A 423 -7.03 -3.28 22.03
CA ILE A 423 -8.38 -2.70 22.14
C ILE A 423 -9.23 -3.65 22.97
N GLN A 424 -9.74 -3.17 24.07
CA GLN A 424 -10.53 -3.95 25.05
C GLN A 424 -11.94 -3.41 25.21
#